data_e552544e1b88dfa422cded59d09800b5
#
_entry.id   e552544e1b88dfa422cded59d09800b5
#
_cell.length_a   1.000
_cell.length_b   1.000
_cell.length_c   1.000
_cell.angle_alpha   90.00
_cell.angle_beta   90.00
_cell.angle_gamma   90.00
#
_symmetry.space_group_name_H-M   'P 1'
#
loop_
_entity.id
_entity.type
_entity.pdbx_description
1 polymer ?
#
loop_
_entity_poly.entity_id
_entity_poly.type
_entity_poly.pdbx_seq_one_letter_code
_entity_poly.pdbx_strand_id
1 'polypeptide(L)'
;MRSPFAPLALAAALIAAAPAHAKPADPAVAKKILIDSVAIPTVEGRGKVPELAAYYAGVLKAAGFTDADIVITPIGETASFAATLKGTSAEKPILLLGHMDVVEADAKDWTRDPFVPVEEKGYIFGRGSEDNKFDVAMMVATMAQLKKDGFKPRRSIILLLSGDEETAMVTTRALAAQYKDAEFALNGDGGGGLIGEDGKAKYYGLQAGEKTYADFTLEVTNPGGHSSRPSAINAIVQLSTALAKIGAYHFAPQQNELTRVGMPIVADQVGGDIGAALKAFAANPADTAAIAAITADPEYVGQIGTTCVPTLVKGGHAENALPQRATANINCRIFPGVEIEAVRAELEKVIADPAVAVKTDPDATASDASPLRPDVMAAVTKAVHARFPGLPIIPSMSAGATDSLHFRAVGVPSYGVAGLFSKASDSFAHGLNERAPVAAIPGALAHWDSLLRDLSK
;
A
#
# COMPACT_ATOMS: atom_id res chain seq x y z
N MET A 1 -37.85 68.50 45.38
CA MET A 1 -37.77 67.07 45.38
C MET A 1 -37.41 66.59 43.97
N ARG A 2 -36.18 66.18 43.72
CA ARG A 2 -35.70 65.70 42.38
C ARG A 2 -35.41 64.23 42.51
N SER A 3 -36.13 63.40 41.71
CA SER A 3 -35.94 61.95 41.61
C SER A 3 -34.80 61.67 40.65
N PRO A 4 -33.87 60.72 40.93
CA PRO A 4 -32.82 60.35 39.97
C PRO A 4 -33.28 59.15 39.12
N PHE A 5 -33.22 59.34 37.82
CA PHE A 5 -33.34 58.27 36.84
C PHE A 5 -32.03 57.45 36.84
N ALA A 6 -32.12 56.11 37.07
CA ALA A 6 -31.02 55.16 36.87
C ALA A 6 -31.06 54.66 35.45
N PRO A 7 -29.88 54.50 34.77
CA PRO A 7 -29.85 53.93 33.44
C PRO A 7 -29.87 52.37 33.51
N LEU A 8 -30.79 51.77 32.77
CA LEU A 8 -30.84 50.32 32.53
C LEU A 8 -29.71 49.93 31.59
N ALA A 9 -28.73 49.19 32.10
CA ALA A 9 -27.69 48.59 31.27
C ALA A 9 -28.24 47.32 30.62
N LEU A 10 -28.38 47.34 29.28
CA LEU A 10 -28.76 46.19 28.48
C LEU A 10 -27.51 45.29 28.31
N ALA A 11 -27.42 44.20 29.04
CA ALA A 11 -26.38 43.19 28.86
C ALA A 11 -26.74 42.35 27.63
N ALA A 12 -26.02 42.57 26.51
CA ALA A 12 -26.07 41.70 25.35
C ALA A 12 -25.35 40.41 25.67
N ALA A 13 -26.07 39.32 25.89
CA ALA A 13 -25.51 37.96 25.99
C ALA A 13 -25.02 37.52 24.62
N LEU A 14 -23.70 37.50 24.41
CA LEU A 14 -23.06 36.79 23.30
C LEU A 14 -23.30 35.31 23.53
N ILE A 15 -24.27 34.73 22.83
CA ILE A 15 -24.42 33.29 22.69
C ILE A 15 -23.24 32.83 21.81
N ALA A 16 -22.16 32.34 22.42
CA ALA A 16 -21.12 31.61 21.72
C ALA A 16 -21.79 30.34 21.15
N ALA A 17 -22.06 30.34 19.86
CA ALA A 17 -22.46 29.12 19.16
C ALA A 17 -21.36 28.07 19.37
N ALA A 18 -21.70 26.98 20.05
CA ALA A 18 -20.81 25.81 20.11
C ALA A 18 -20.46 25.42 18.67
N PRO A 19 -19.17 25.09 18.37
CA PRO A 19 -18.82 24.67 17.05
C PRO A 19 -19.69 23.47 16.67
N ALA A 20 -20.49 23.61 15.63
CA ALA A 20 -21.26 22.51 15.08
C ALA A 20 -20.24 21.36 14.83
N HIS A 21 -20.49 20.18 15.38
CA HIS A 21 -19.66 19.03 15.11
C HIS A 21 -19.64 18.86 13.58
N ALA A 22 -18.47 19.07 12.99
CA ALA A 22 -18.25 18.86 11.57
C ALA A 22 -18.63 17.41 11.25
N LYS A 23 -19.46 17.22 10.24
CA LYS A 23 -19.93 15.90 9.81
C LYS A 23 -18.97 15.35 8.74
N PRO A 24 -18.70 14.04 8.72
CA PRO A 24 -18.05 13.40 7.58
C PRO A 24 -18.79 13.72 6.28
N ALA A 25 -18.13 13.54 5.13
CA ALA A 25 -18.74 13.72 3.82
C ALA A 25 -20.00 12.85 3.66
N ASP A 26 -20.91 13.29 2.77
CA ASP A 26 -22.14 12.55 2.48
C ASP A 26 -21.78 11.21 1.78
N PRO A 27 -22.20 10.06 2.34
CA PRO A 27 -21.97 8.74 1.72
C PRO A 27 -22.51 8.62 0.29
N ALA A 28 -23.59 9.33 -0.06
CA ALA A 28 -24.12 9.30 -1.42
C ALA A 28 -23.19 10.01 -2.42
N VAL A 29 -22.53 11.07 -1.99
CA VAL A 29 -21.54 11.80 -2.80
C VAL A 29 -20.30 10.91 -3.00
N ALA A 30 -19.77 10.30 -1.94
CA ALA A 30 -18.62 9.41 -2.02
C ALA A 30 -18.91 8.17 -2.88
N LYS A 31 -20.10 7.56 -2.73
CA LYS A 31 -20.54 6.45 -3.58
C LYS A 31 -20.58 6.84 -5.06
N LYS A 32 -21.10 8.04 -5.37
CA LYS A 32 -21.11 8.55 -6.74
C LYS A 32 -19.68 8.73 -7.29
N ILE A 33 -18.78 9.29 -6.49
CA ILE A 33 -17.37 9.45 -6.90
C ILE A 33 -16.74 8.08 -7.21
N LEU A 34 -16.97 7.07 -6.38
CA LEU A 34 -16.48 5.72 -6.62
C LEU A 34 -17.05 5.12 -7.91
N ILE A 35 -18.36 5.18 -8.11
CA ILE A 35 -19.02 4.65 -9.32
C ILE A 35 -18.47 5.34 -10.58
N ASP A 36 -18.43 6.67 -10.59
CA ASP A 36 -17.91 7.42 -11.74
C ASP A 36 -16.42 7.10 -12.00
N SER A 37 -15.64 6.90 -10.95
CA SER A 37 -14.22 6.55 -11.08
C SER A 37 -14.02 5.15 -11.69
N VAL A 38 -14.80 4.16 -11.24
CA VAL A 38 -14.74 2.78 -11.77
C VAL A 38 -15.15 2.74 -13.24
N ALA A 39 -16.09 3.59 -13.66
CA ALA A 39 -16.54 3.70 -15.06
C ALA A 39 -15.44 4.24 -16.02
N ILE A 40 -14.36 4.81 -15.50
CA ILE A 40 -13.21 5.26 -16.30
C ILE A 40 -12.15 4.15 -16.28
N PRO A 41 -11.92 3.44 -17.41
CA PRO A 41 -11.04 2.26 -17.46
C PRO A 41 -9.55 2.68 -17.56
N THR A 42 -8.95 2.97 -16.42
CA THR A 42 -7.59 3.50 -16.26
C THR A 42 -6.50 2.43 -16.35
N VAL A 43 -6.66 1.46 -17.23
CA VAL A 43 -5.68 0.43 -17.54
C VAL A 43 -4.55 1.00 -18.39
N GLU A 44 -3.32 0.51 -18.21
CA GLU A 44 -2.18 0.83 -19.06
C GLU A 44 -2.52 0.65 -20.56
N GLY A 45 -2.05 1.54 -21.42
CA GLY A 45 -2.33 1.52 -22.86
C GLY A 45 -3.68 2.08 -23.27
N ARG A 46 -4.56 2.48 -22.35
CA ARG A 46 -5.86 3.10 -22.65
C ARG A 46 -5.87 4.61 -22.56
N GLY A 47 -4.84 5.23 -21.97
CA GLY A 47 -4.70 6.69 -21.86
C GLY A 47 -5.84 7.37 -21.07
N LYS A 48 -6.44 6.67 -20.08
CA LYS A 48 -7.62 7.14 -19.34
C LYS A 48 -7.32 7.75 -17.96
N VAL A 49 -6.10 7.63 -17.48
CA VAL A 49 -5.69 8.22 -16.20
C VAL A 49 -5.85 9.75 -16.18
N PRO A 50 -5.47 10.51 -17.23
CA PRO A 50 -5.70 11.96 -17.26
C PRO A 50 -7.19 12.35 -17.20
N GLU A 51 -8.09 11.53 -17.75
CA GLU A 51 -9.54 11.74 -17.66
C GLU A 51 -10.03 11.59 -16.22
N LEU A 52 -9.56 10.56 -15.50
CA LEU A 52 -9.90 10.36 -14.09
C LEU A 52 -9.33 11.48 -13.21
N ALA A 53 -8.09 11.92 -13.46
CA ALA A 53 -7.49 13.05 -12.75
C ALA A 53 -8.31 14.34 -12.95
N ALA A 54 -8.77 14.62 -14.18
CA ALA A 54 -9.65 15.75 -14.48
C ALA A 54 -11.01 15.64 -13.78
N TYR A 55 -11.56 14.42 -13.68
CA TYR A 55 -12.80 14.17 -12.93
C TYR A 55 -12.64 14.53 -11.46
N TYR A 56 -11.59 14.04 -10.78
CA TYR A 56 -11.33 14.38 -9.37
C TYR A 56 -11.08 15.89 -9.18
N ALA A 57 -10.36 16.53 -10.11
CA ALA A 57 -10.20 17.98 -10.11
C ALA A 57 -11.55 18.72 -10.17
N GLY A 58 -12.47 18.25 -11.01
CA GLY A 58 -13.83 18.79 -11.12
C GLY A 58 -14.60 18.67 -9.79
N VAL A 59 -14.54 17.53 -9.13
CA VAL A 59 -15.17 17.30 -7.82
C VAL A 59 -14.63 18.28 -6.77
N LEU A 60 -13.29 18.42 -6.68
CA LEU A 60 -12.66 19.32 -5.72
C LEU A 60 -12.92 20.78 -6.03
N LYS A 61 -12.92 21.20 -7.30
CA LYS A 61 -13.27 22.56 -7.72
C LYS A 61 -14.72 22.93 -7.35
N ALA A 62 -15.65 21.99 -7.52
CA ALA A 62 -17.04 22.16 -7.09
C ALA A 62 -17.18 22.34 -5.56
N ALA A 63 -16.18 21.92 -4.78
CA ALA A 63 -16.10 22.13 -3.34
C ALA A 63 -15.35 23.42 -2.95
N GLY A 64 -14.81 24.18 -3.91
CA GLY A 64 -14.15 25.47 -3.68
C GLY A 64 -12.62 25.42 -3.71
N PHE A 65 -12.01 24.32 -4.18
CA PHE A 65 -10.59 24.34 -4.57
C PHE A 65 -10.41 25.19 -5.84
N THR A 66 -9.30 25.88 -5.93
CA THR A 66 -8.94 26.71 -7.09
C THR A 66 -7.96 25.97 -8.01
N ASP A 67 -7.74 26.54 -9.21
CA ASP A 67 -6.69 26.00 -10.12
C ASP A 67 -5.29 26.03 -9.50
N ALA A 68 -5.03 26.97 -8.57
CA ALA A 68 -3.77 27.04 -7.86
C ALA A 68 -3.62 25.94 -6.79
N ASP A 69 -4.70 25.32 -6.34
CA ASP A 69 -4.71 24.26 -5.35
C ASP A 69 -4.52 22.87 -6.00
N ILE A 70 -4.67 22.74 -7.33
CA ILE A 70 -4.73 21.46 -8.04
C ILE A 70 -3.70 21.44 -9.18
N VAL A 71 -2.89 20.39 -9.22
CA VAL A 71 -1.89 20.17 -10.26
C VAL A 71 -2.09 18.77 -10.86
N ILE A 72 -2.24 18.70 -12.19
CA ILE A 72 -2.21 17.44 -12.95
C ILE A 72 -0.98 17.51 -13.83
N THR A 73 -0.07 16.54 -13.67
CA THR A 73 1.17 16.47 -14.44
C THR A 73 1.13 15.27 -15.37
N PRO A 74 0.94 15.45 -16.69
CA PRO A 74 1.01 14.37 -17.65
C PRO A 74 2.41 13.75 -17.74
N ILE A 75 2.49 12.42 -17.82
CA ILE A 75 3.72 11.66 -18.03
C ILE A 75 3.41 10.55 -19.05
N GLY A 76 3.79 10.73 -20.32
CA GLY A 76 3.38 9.81 -21.38
C GLY A 76 1.86 9.76 -21.54
N GLU A 77 1.27 8.57 -21.45
CA GLU A 77 -0.18 8.37 -21.51
C GLU A 77 -0.89 8.43 -20.16
N THR A 78 -0.12 8.50 -19.06
CA THR A 78 -0.62 8.60 -17.69
C THR A 78 -0.46 10.04 -17.14
N ALA A 79 -0.82 10.23 -15.90
CA ALA A 79 -0.63 11.50 -15.18
C ALA A 79 -0.54 11.28 -13.67
N SER A 80 0.21 12.13 -12.98
CA SER A 80 0.08 12.30 -11.53
C SER A 80 -0.90 13.43 -11.20
N PHE A 81 -1.48 13.36 -9.99
CA PHE A 81 -2.43 14.34 -9.48
C PHE A 81 -2.00 14.81 -8.09
N ALA A 82 -2.10 16.12 -7.84
CA ALA A 82 -1.90 16.71 -6.53
C ALA A 82 -2.99 17.74 -6.23
N ALA A 83 -3.60 17.67 -5.04
CA ALA A 83 -4.54 18.69 -4.58
C ALA A 83 -4.23 19.09 -3.13
N THR A 84 -4.08 20.41 -2.89
CA THR A 84 -3.63 20.98 -1.63
C THR A 84 -4.76 21.68 -0.87
N LEU A 85 -5.08 21.19 0.32
CA LEU A 85 -5.81 21.97 1.33
C LEU A 85 -4.78 22.71 2.20
N LYS A 86 -4.62 24.00 1.92
CA LYS A 86 -3.57 24.83 2.50
C LYS A 86 -3.73 25.00 4.01
N GLY A 87 -2.65 24.76 4.75
CA GLY A 87 -2.56 24.98 6.18
C GLY A 87 -2.34 26.46 6.56
N THR A 88 -2.47 26.72 7.85
CA THR A 88 -2.29 28.06 8.44
C THR A 88 -0.86 28.31 8.93
N SER A 89 -0.01 27.29 8.98
CA SER A 89 1.39 27.36 9.38
C SER A 89 2.34 26.94 8.26
N ALA A 90 3.63 27.17 8.46
CA ALA A 90 4.70 26.70 7.57
C ALA A 90 5.24 25.31 7.94
N GLU A 91 4.53 24.57 8.79
CA GLU A 91 4.90 23.18 9.13
C GLU A 91 4.86 22.29 7.90
N LYS A 92 5.69 21.23 7.94
CA LYS A 92 5.75 20.24 6.87
C LYS A 92 4.34 19.64 6.64
N PRO A 93 3.92 19.48 5.37
CA PRO A 93 2.61 18.95 5.05
C PRO A 93 2.50 17.46 5.40
N ILE A 94 1.26 16.99 5.57
CA ILE A 94 0.95 15.57 5.50
C ILE A 94 0.44 15.21 4.12
N LEU A 95 0.80 14.02 3.65
CA LEU A 95 0.40 13.52 2.34
C LEU A 95 -0.69 12.47 2.50
N LEU A 96 -1.60 12.43 1.54
CA LEU A 96 -2.55 11.35 1.33
C LEU A 96 -2.16 10.67 0.02
N LEU A 97 -1.94 9.36 0.03
CA LEU A 97 -1.53 8.60 -1.13
C LEU A 97 -2.61 7.64 -1.59
N GLY A 98 -2.66 7.40 -2.88
CA GLY A 98 -3.43 6.39 -3.56
C GLY A 98 -3.14 6.43 -5.04
N HIS A 99 -3.65 5.46 -5.81
CA HIS A 99 -3.43 5.41 -7.24
C HIS A 99 -4.73 5.45 -8.05
N MET A 100 -4.62 5.87 -9.29
CA MET A 100 -5.74 6.05 -10.22
C MET A 100 -5.85 4.93 -11.25
N ASP A 101 -4.73 4.30 -11.58
CA ASP A 101 -4.67 3.20 -12.52
C ASP A 101 -5.21 1.90 -11.93
N VAL A 102 -5.41 0.91 -12.78
CA VAL A 102 -5.88 -0.41 -12.40
C VAL A 102 -5.28 -1.45 -13.35
N VAL A 103 -5.10 -2.68 -12.87
CA VAL A 103 -4.68 -3.81 -13.70
C VAL A 103 -5.73 -4.15 -14.75
N GLU A 104 -5.31 -4.79 -15.85
CA GLU A 104 -6.20 -5.24 -16.92
C GLU A 104 -7.24 -6.27 -16.41
N ALA A 105 -8.39 -6.29 -17.06
CA ALA A 105 -9.45 -7.25 -16.82
C ALA A 105 -10.09 -7.68 -18.14
N ASP A 106 -9.98 -8.97 -18.51
CA ASP A 106 -10.64 -9.50 -19.69
C ASP A 106 -12.13 -9.74 -19.38
N ALA A 107 -13.01 -9.02 -20.09
CA ALA A 107 -14.45 -9.11 -19.91
C ALA A 107 -15.03 -10.54 -20.12
N LYS A 108 -14.30 -11.41 -20.84
CA LYS A 108 -14.72 -12.80 -21.07
C LYS A 108 -14.67 -13.64 -19.79
N ASP A 109 -13.79 -13.29 -18.86
CA ASP A 109 -13.60 -14.04 -17.63
C ASP A 109 -14.53 -13.54 -16.51
N TRP A 110 -15.15 -12.36 -16.69
CA TRP A 110 -16.02 -11.73 -15.71
C TRP A 110 -17.48 -12.08 -15.95
N THR A 111 -18.29 -12.14 -14.89
CA THR A 111 -19.75 -12.32 -15.00
C THR A 111 -20.48 -11.04 -15.46
N ARG A 112 -19.79 -9.91 -15.48
CA ARG A 112 -20.25 -8.59 -15.93
C ARG A 112 -19.07 -7.81 -16.54
N ASP A 113 -19.33 -6.74 -17.30
CA ASP A 113 -18.25 -5.89 -17.82
C ASP A 113 -17.47 -5.27 -16.64
N PRO A 114 -16.14 -5.48 -16.54
CA PRO A 114 -15.33 -4.99 -15.42
C PRO A 114 -15.27 -3.47 -15.31
N PHE A 115 -15.57 -2.73 -16.39
CA PHE A 115 -15.51 -1.28 -16.43
C PHE A 115 -16.89 -0.61 -16.50
N VAL A 116 -17.95 -1.38 -16.36
CA VAL A 116 -19.32 -0.87 -16.19
C VAL A 116 -19.74 -1.15 -14.74
N PRO A 117 -19.58 -0.18 -13.82
CA PRO A 117 -19.86 -0.40 -12.41
C PRO A 117 -21.32 -0.75 -12.16
N VAL A 118 -21.56 -1.81 -11.40
CA VAL A 118 -22.90 -2.28 -11.05
C VAL A 118 -23.05 -2.38 -9.54
N GLU A 119 -24.07 -1.70 -8.98
CA GLU A 119 -24.46 -1.89 -7.58
C GLU A 119 -25.42 -3.07 -7.50
N GLU A 120 -25.00 -4.15 -6.87
CA GLU A 120 -25.79 -5.38 -6.70
C GLU A 120 -25.53 -6.01 -5.33
N LYS A 121 -26.59 -6.44 -4.63
CA LYS A 121 -26.53 -7.15 -3.33
C LYS A 121 -25.67 -6.43 -2.27
N GLY A 122 -25.64 -5.09 -2.31
CA GLY A 122 -24.89 -4.27 -1.34
C GLY A 122 -23.42 -4.07 -1.68
N TYR A 123 -22.99 -4.43 -2.89
CA TYR A 123 -21.64 -4.22 -3.40
C TYR A 123 -21.66 -3.40 -4.68
N ILE A 124 -20.58 -2.64 -4.90
CA ILE A 124 -20.26 -2.02 -6.18
C ILE A 124 -19.22 -2.90 -6.85
N PHE A 125 -19.61 -3.55 -7.94
CA PHE A 125 -18.73 -4.39 -8.76
C PHE A 125 -18.06 -3.57 -9.84
N GLY A 126 -16.79 -3.84 -10.08
CA GLY A 126 -15.99 -3.28 -11.16
C GLY A 126 -14.49 -3.32 -10.83
N ARG A 127 -13.63 -3.35 -11.85
CA ARG A 127 -12.18 -3.30 -11.68
C ARG A 127 -11.77 -1.97 -11.05
N GLY A 128 -10.96 -2.01 -9.98
CA GLY A 128 -10.57 -0.86 -9.20
C GLY A 128 -11.58 -0.44 -8.12
N SER A 129 -12.70 -1.17 -7.98
CA SER A 129 -13.69 -0.82 -6.95
C SER A 129 -13.18 -1.03 -5.52
N GLU A 130 -12.20 -1.93 -5.31
CA GLU A 130 -11.47 -2.15 -4.07
C GLU A 130 -10.09 -1.49 -4.18
N ASP A 131 -9.34 -1.84 -5.20
CA ASP A 131 -7.95 -1.47 -5.43
C ASP A 131 -7.80 -0.48 -6.60
N ASN A 132 -7.55 0.80 -6.34
CA ASN A 132 -7.56 1.52 -5.05
C ASN A 132 -8.63 2.62 -5.02
N LYS A 133 -9.57 2.63 -6.02
CA LYS A 133 -10.56 3.73 -6.21
C LYS A 133 -11.53 3.88 -5.03
N PHE A 134 -11.70 2.84 -4.17
CA PHE A 134 -12.54 2.98 -2.97
C PHE A 134 -11.97 4.05 -2.03
N ASP A 135 -10.76 3.85 -1.50
CA ASP A 135 -10.20 4.79 -0.53
C ASP A 135 -9.85 6.13 -1.18
N VAL A 136 -9.45 6.15 -2.47
CA VAL A 136 -9.29 7.40 -3.24
C VAL A 136 -10.59 8.20 -3.27
N ALA A 137 -11.75 7.57 -3.56
CA ALA A 137 -13.04 8.24 -3.55
C ALA A 137 -13.41 8.78 -2.16
N MET A 138 -13.10 8.04 -1.09
CA MET A 138 -13.31 8.49 0.29
C MET A 138 -12.41 9.68 0.63
N MET A 139 -11.13 9.65 0.24
CA MET A 139 -10.20 10.77 0.44
C MET A 139 -10.63 12.03 -0.33
N VAL A 140 -11.02 11.90 -1.61
CA VAL A 140 -11.53 13.01 -2.44
C VAL A 140 -12.80 13.62 -1.82
N ALA A 141 -13.75 12.78 -1.41
CA ALA A 141 -14.98 13.25 -0.78
C ALA A 141 -14.71 13.97 0.56
N THR A 142 -13.79 13.42 1.37
CA THR A 142 -13.40 14.03 2.66
C THR A 142 -12.70 15.37 2.45
N MET A 143 -11.74 15.46 1.52
CA MET A 143 -11.07 16.73 1.16
C MET A 143 -12.08 17.79 0.69
N ALA A 144 -13.03 17.39 -0.16
CA ALA A 144 -14.10 18.25 -0.62
C ALA A 144 -14.98 18.76 0.53
N GLN A 145 -15.34 17.88 1.49
CA GLN A 145 -16.14 18.25 2.66
C GLN A 145 -15.37 19.19 3.60
N LEU A 146 -14.10 18.90 3.91
CA LEU A 146 -13.25 19.77 4.72
C LEU A 146 -13.16 21.19 4.14
N LYS A 147 -13.02 21.31 2.82
CA LYS A 147 -13.00 22.62 2.14
C LYS A 147 -14.33 23.36 2.28
N LYS A 148 -15.47 22.66 2.05
CA LYS A 148 -16.82 23.23 2.21
C LYS A 148 -17.11 23.69 3.63
N ASP A 149 -16.65 22.93 4.64
CA ASP A 149 -16.78 23.27 6.05
C ASP A 149 -15.92 24.48 6.46
N GLY A 150 -15.04 24.97 5.57
CA GLY A 150 -14.08 26.01 5.88
C GLY A 150 -13.01 25.54 6.89
N PHE A 151 -12.74 24.25 6.96
CA PHE A 151 -11.72 23.70 7.85
C PHE A 151 -10.34 24.32 7.58
N LYS A 152 -9.69 24.76 8.63
CA LYS A 152 -8.38 25.42 8.61
C LYS A 152 -7.35 24.50 9.27
N PRO A 153 -6.72 23.57 8.54
CA PRO A 153 -5.64 22.74 9.11
C PRO A 153 -4.47 23.63 9.52
N ARG A 154 -3.72 23.24 10.52
CA ARG A 154 -2.47 23.92 10.89
C ARG A 154 -1.41 23.65 9.83
N ARG A 155 -1.14 22.37 9.51
CA ARG A 155 -0.29 21.96 8.40
C ARG A 155 -1.09 21.64 7.15
N SER A 156 -0.54 21.89 5.99
CA SER A 156 -1.21 21.56 4.72
C SER A 156 -1.46 20.07 4.60
N ILE A 157 -2.60 19.70 4.01
CA ILE A 157 -2.95 18.35 3.61
C ILE A 157 -2.85 18.29 2.09
N ILE A 158 -2.08 17.37 1.54
CA ILE A 158 -1.88 17.23 0.11
C ILE A 158 -2.30 15.83 -0.33
N LEU A 159 -3.33 15.73 -1.13
CA LEU A 159 -3.74 14.49 -1.79
C LEU A 159 -2.86 14.30 -3.03
N LEU A 160 -2.14 13.19 -3.08
CA LEU A 160 -1.28 12.76 -4.18
C LEU A 160 -1.80 11.45 -4.74
N LEU A 161 -2.10 11.44 -6.04
CA LEU A 161 -2.53 10.22 -6.72
C LEU A 161 -1.57 9.92 -7.86
N SER A 162 -0.99 8.73 -7.83
CA SER A 162 -0.20 8.17 -8.92
C SER A 162 -1.10 7.65 -10.04
N GLY A 163 -0.54 7.40 -11.19
CA GLY A 163 -1.30 6.93 -12.33
C GLY A 163 -0.68 5.75 -13.06
N ASP A 164 0.28 5.07 -12.42
CA ASP A 164 0.97 3.89 -12.94
C ASP A 164 1.58 3.05 -11.78
N GLU A 165 0.89 2.99 -10.65
CA GLU A 165 1.29 2.21 -9.47
C GLU A 165 1.37 0.73 -9.81
N GLU A 166 0.39 0.23 -10.55
CA GLU A 166 0.22 -1.15 -10.98
C GLU A 166 1.22 -1.60 -12.07
N THR A 167 2.08 -0.69 -12.51
CA THR A 167 3.00 -0.95 -13.61
C THR A 167 4.40 -0.40 -13.34
N ALA A 168 4.76 0.75 -13.89
CA ALA A 168 6.14 1.25 -13.87
C ALA A 168 6.45 2.21 -12.71
N MET A 169 5.45 2.67 -11.96
CA MET A 169 5.56 3.63 -10.83
C MET A 169 6.38 4.89 -11.16
N VAL A 170 6.36 5.35 -12.41
CA VAL A 170 7.11 6.56 -12.82
C VAL A 170 6.50 7.80 -12.19
N THR A 171 5.17 7.88 -12.16
CA THR A 171 4.44 9.00 -11.53
C THR A 171 4.64 9.01 -10.03
N THR A 172 4.68 7.82 -9.38
CA THR A 172 4.98 7.67 -7.95
C THR A 172 6.36 8.20 -7.59
N ARG A 173 7.39 7.77 -8.35
CA ARG A 173 8.77 8.27 -8.14
C ARG A 173 8.86 9.78 -8.31
N ALA A 174 8.16 10.34 -9.30
CA ALA A 174 8.13 11.79 -9.52
C ALA A 174 7.47 12.53 -8.35
N LEU A 175 6.32 12.03 -7.85
CA LEU A 175 5.64 12.58 -6.67
C LEU A 175 6.51 12.46 -5.42
N ALA A 176 7.12 11.31 -5.15
CA ALA A 176 7.99 11.11 -3.99
C ALA A 176 9.18 12.08 -4.00
N ALA A 177 9.83 12.25 -5.15
CA ALA A 177 10.94 13.22 -5.30
C ALA A 177 10.49 14.67 -5.08
N GLN A 178 9.29 15.04 -5.56
CA GLN A 178 8.74 16.40 -5.43
C GLN A 178 8.33 16.71 -3.99
N TYR A 179 7.78 15.73 -3.25
CA TYR A 179 7.23 15.92 -1.90
C TYR A 179 8.08 15.29 -0.78
N LYS A 180 9.36 15.04 -1.03
CA LYS A 180 10.31 14.42 -0.09
C LYS A 180 10.50 15.15 1.24
N ASP A 181 10.10 16.41 1.33
CA ASP A 181 10.20 17.22 2.55
C ASP A 181 8.91 17.17 3.40
N ALA A 182 7.95 16.31 3.08
CA ALA A 182 6.74 16.12 3.85
C ALA A 182 7.03 15.53 5.25
N GLU A 183 6.08 15.69 6.18
CA GLU A 183 6.22 15.15 7.53
C GLU A 183 6.03 13.62 7.57
N PHE A 184 4.99 13.16 6.93
CA PHE A 184 4.66 11.75 6.68
C PHE A 184 3.54 11.63 5.65
N ALA A 185 3.30 10.40 5.20
CA ALA A 185 2.21 10.05 4.30
C ALA A 185 1.24 9.06 4.94
N LEU A 186 -0.05 9.20 4.60
CA LEU A 186 -1.13 8.26 4.89
C LEU A 186 -1.59 7.67 3.57
N ASN A 187 -1.44 6.36 3.40
CA ASN A 187 -1.76 5.67 2.15
C ASN A 187 -3.11 4.94 2.28
N GLY A 188 -4.02 5.19 1.32
CA GLY A 188 -5.28 4.46 1.20
C GLY A 188 -5.14 3.07 0.59
N ASP A 189 -3.95 2.75 0.09
CA ASP A 189 -3.62 1.50 -0.58
C ASP A 189 -2.84 0.54 0.34
N GLY A 190 -3.32 0.37 1.54
CA GLY A 190 -2.69 -0.53 2.49
C GLY A 190 -3.29 -0.41 3.88
N GLY A 191 -3.09 -1.42 4.70
CA GLY A 191 -3.74 -1.51 5.99
C GLY A 191 -5.21 -1.90 5.86
N GLY A 192 -6.07 -1.34 6.73
CA GLY A 192 -7.51 -1.62 6.70
C GLY A 192 -7.96 -2.67 7.71
N GLY A 193 -9.27 -2.89 7.78
CA GLY A 193 -9.88 -3.76 8.78
C GLY A 193 -10.33 -5.11 8.25
N LEU A 194 -10.07 -6.17 8.99
CA LEU A 194 -10.60 -7.50 8.71
C LEU A 194 -11.93 -7.72 9.43
N ILE A 195 -12.94 -8.13 8.66
CA ILE A 195 -14.22 -8.66 9.17
C ILE A 195 -14.20 -10.18 9.01
N GLY A 196 -14.51 -10.89 10.07
CA GLY A 196 -14.66 -12.35 10.01
C GLY A 196 -15.94 -12.77 9.26
N GLU A 197 -16.02 -14.02 8.86
CA GLU A 197 -17.20 -14.58 8.19
C GLU A 197 -18.48 -14.50 9.07
N ASP A 198 -18.29 -14.38 10.39
CA ASP A 198 -19.35 -14.12 11.37
C ASP A 198 -19.84 -12.65 11.37
N GLY A 199 -19.30 -11.79 10.51
CA GLY A 199 -19.63 -10.38 10.39
C GLY A 199 -19.02 -9.48 11.48
N LYS A 200 -18.17 -10.02 12.36
CA LYS A 200 -17.50 -9.23 13.42
C LYS A 200 -16.13 -8.76 12.98
N ALA A 201 -15.79 -7.51 13.31
CA ALA A 201 -14.44 -7.02 13.11
C ALA A 201 -13.46 -7.83 13.99
N LYS A 202 -12.33 -8.22 13.40
CA LYS A 202 -11.29 -9.05 14.05
C LYS A 202 -10.09 -8.22 14.48
N TYR A 203 -9.57 -7.41 13.58
CA TYR A 203 -8.45 -6.49 13.82
C TYR A 203 -8.44 -5.40 12.75
N TYR A 204 -7.59 -4.39 12.98
CA TYR A 204 -7.22 -3.40 11.99
C TYR A 204 -5.71 -3.46 11.75
N GLY A 205 -5.29 -3.65 10.50
CA GLY A 205 -3.90 -3.58 10.08
C GLY A 205 -3.45 -2.13 9.86
N LEU A 206 -2.37 -1.72 10.50
CA LEU A 206 -1.66 -0.49 10.18
C LEU A 206 -0.37 -0.88 9.46
N GLN A 207 -0.30 -0.66 8.15
CA GLN A 207 0.86 -1.04 7.37
C GLN A 207 1.94 0.05 7.46
N ALA A 208 3.05 -0.25 8.13
CA ALA A 208 4.15 0.69 8.28
C ALA A 208 5.45 0.22 7.59
N GLY A 209 5.39 -0.85 6.83
CA GLY A 209 6.51 -1.39 6.06
C GLY A 209 6.06 -2.24 4.90
N GLU A 210 6.97 -2.44 3.96
CA GLU A 210 6.79 -3.33 2.81
C GLU A 210 8.10 -4.05 2.54
N LYS A 211 8.01 -5.31 2.09
CA LYS A 211 9.19 -6.03 1.60
C LYS A 211 9.58 -5.46 0.24
N THR A 212 10.86 -5.21 0.06
CA THR A 212 11.37 -4.79 -1.25
C THR A 212 11.21 -5.93 -2.25
N TYR A 213 10.52 -5.67 -3.35
CA TYR A 213 10.50 -6.53 -4.52
C TYR A 213 11.81 -6.37 -5.27
N ALA A 214 12.51 -7.46 -5.55
CA ALA A 214 13.70 -7.43 -6.40
C ALA A 214 13.82 -8.74 -7.20
N ASP A 215 14.06 -8.59 -8.48
CA ASP A 215 14.41 -9.70 -9.35
C ASP A 215 15.92 -9.78 -9.58
N PHE A 216 16.46 -10.99 -9.51
CA PHE A 216 17.84 -11.27 -9.82
C PHE A 216 17.89 -12.24 -11.01
N THR A 217 18.58 -11.84 -12.07
CA THR A 217 18.83 -12.72 -13.21
C THR A 217 20.12 -13.51 -12.98
N LEU A 218 20.01 -14.83 -12.91
CA LEU A 218 21.15 -15.73 -12.99
C LEU A 218 21.45 -16.02 -14.47
N GLU A 219 22.72 -15.95 -14.84
CA GLU A 219 23.16 -16.25 -16.20
C GLU A 219 24.44 -17.10 -16.20
N VAL A 220 24.40 -18.20 -16.96
CA VAL A 220 25.57 -19.03 -17.26
C VAL A 220 25.77 -19.02 -18.76
N THR A 221 27.02 -18.77 -19.18
CA THR A 221 27.41 -18.83 -20.58
C THR A 221 28.65 -19.70 -20.74
N ASN A 222 28.73 -20.47 -21.85
CA ASN A 222 29.90 -21.26 -22.22
C ASN A 222 29.96 -21.47 -23.75
N PRO A 223 31.05 -22.04 -24.31
CA PRO A 223 31.17 -22.21 -25.75
C PRO A 223 30.15 -23.16 -26.40
N GLY A 224 29.46 -24.00 -25.61
CA GLY A 224 28.60 -25.04 -26.16
C GLY A 224 29.39 -26.18 -26.84
N GLY A 225 28.75 -26.86 -27.78
CA GLY A 225 29.37 -27.95 -28.55
C GLY A 225 28.36 -28.98 -29.05
N HIS A 226 28.83 -30.03 -29.70
CA HIS A 226 28.01 -31.14 -30.18
C HIS A 226 27.66 -32.08 -29.01
N SER A 227 26.40 -32.46 -28.84
CA SER A 227 25.95 -33.28 -27.69
C SER A 227 26.57 -34.69 -27.62
N SER A 228 27.04 -35.23 -28.77
CA SER A 228 27.76 -36.50 -28.79
C SER A 228 29.15 -36.44 -28.17
N ARG A 229 29.62 -35.24 -27.80
CA ARG A 229 30.89 -35.02 -27.10
C ARG A 229 30.64 -34.34 -25.78
N PRO A 230 30.21 -35.08 -24.74
CA PRO A 230 29.86 -34.49 -23.44
C PRO A 230 31.04 -33.68 -22.89
N SER A 231 30.73 -32.52 -22.33
CA SER A 231 31.67 -31.63 -21.64
C SER A 231 31.36 -31.62 -20.14
N ALA A 232 32.40 -31.44 -19.34
CA ALA A 232 32.22 -31.17 -17.90
C ALA A 232 31.53 -29.83 -17.63
N ILE A 233 31.52 -28.92 -18.62
CA ILE A 233 30.90 -27.60 -18.56
C ILE A 233 29.58 -27.64 -19.34
N ASN A 234 28.46 -27.42 -18.66
CA ASN A 234 27.13 -27.38 -19.26
C ASN A 234 26.29 -26.30 -18.57
N ALA A 235 25.87 -25.30 -19.32
CA ALA A 235 25.15 -24.14 -18.76
C ALA A 235 23.86 -24.54 -18.01
N ILE A 236 23.12 -25.52 -18.53
CA ILE A 236 21.90 -26.00 -17.87
C ILE A 236 22.22 -26.67 -16.54
N VAL A 237 23.25 -27.55 -16.52
CA VAL A 237 23.66 -28.28 -15.29
C VAL A 237 24.16 -27.31 -14.22
N GLN A 238 25.02 -26.34 -14.60
CA GLN A 238 25.53 -25.31 -13.68
C GLN A 238 24.40 -24.48 -13.10
N LEU A 239 23.49 -23.97 -13.96
CA LEU A 239 22.34 -23.21 -13.52
C LEU A 239 21.40 -24.03 -12.60
N SER A 240 21.12 -25.29 -12.95
CA SER A 240 20.27 -26.16 -12.13
C SER A 240 20.88 -26.42 -10.75
N THR A 241 22.20 -26.55 -10.67
CA THR A 241 22.90 -26.67 -9.38
C THR A 241 22.80 -25.42 -8.55
N ALA A 242 22.91 -24.22 -9.16
CA ALA A 242 22.71 -22.96 -8.50
C ALA A 242 21.28 -22.83 -7.97
N LEU A 243 20.28 -23.16 -8.80
CA LEU A 243 18.86 -23.11 -8.41
C LEU A 243 18.53 -24.06 -7.24
N ALA A 244 19.10 -25.27 -7.24
CA ALA A 244 18.91 -26.21 -6.14
C ALA A 244 19.49 -25.68 -4.82
N LYS A 245 20.65 -25.01 -4.87
CA LYS A 245 21.23 -24.36 -3.68
C LYS A 245 20.36 -23.21 -3.17
N ILE A 246 19.88 -22.33 -4.06
CA ILE A 246 18.99 -21.21 -3.69
C ILE A 246 17.68 -21.72 -3.13
N GLY A 247 17.07 -22.73 -3.75
CA GLY A 247 15.80 -23.30 -3.28
C GLY A 247 15.87 -23.98 -1.91
N ALA A 248 17.08 -24.40 -1.48
CA ALA A 248 17.32 -24.98 -0.17
C ALA A 248 17.82 -23.94 0.86
N TYR A 249 18.10 -22.71 0.45
CA TYR A 249 18.67 -21.69 1.32
C TYR A 249 17.59 -20.87 2.03
N HIS A 250 17.79 -20.64 3.32
CA HIS A 250 16.99 -19.74 4.12
C HIS A 250 17.86 -18.58 4.62
N PHE A 251 17.45 -17.37 4.35
CA PHE A 251 18.13 -16.20 4.90
C PHE A 251 18.03 -16.15 6.41
N ALA A 252 19.02 -15.54 7.05
CA ALA A 252 19.00 -15.35 8.50
C ALA A 252 17.73 -14.60 8.92
N PRO A 253 17.06 -15.06 10.01
CA PRO A 253 15.87 -14.38 10.54
C PRO A 253 16.17 -12.96 10.96
N GLN A 254 15.21 -12.08 10.78
CA GLN A 254 15.29 -10.66 11.08
C GLN A 254 14.05 -10.21 11.83
N GLN A 255 14.22 -9.21 12.67
CA GLN A 255 13.14 -8.57 13.42
C GLN A 255 13.28 -7.07 13.34
N ASN A 256 12.16 -6.37 13.17
CA ASN A 256 12.07 -4.92 13.27
C ASN A 256 11.00 -4.52 14.30
N GLU A 257 10.73 -3.22 14.46
CA GLU A 257 9.72 -2.75 15.39
C GLU A 257 8.33 -3.31 15.07
N LEU A 258 7.97 -3.42 13.78
CA LEU A 258 6.65 -3.89 13.33
C LEU A 258 6.42 -5.34 13.73
N THR A 259 7.39 -6.21 13.45
CA THR A 259 7.30 -7.64 13.79
C THR A 259 7.31 -7.86 15.30
N ARG A 260 8.11 -7.09 16.03
CA ARG A 260 8.17 -7.17 17.49
C ARG A 260 6.85 -6.77 18.16
N VAL A 261 6.17 -5.72 17.66
CA VAL A 261 4.91 -5.22 18.22
C VAL A 261 3.70 -5.96 17.65
N GLY A 262 3.68 -6.23 16.35
CA GLY A 262 2.54 -6.83 15.65
C GLY A 262 2.38 -8.33 15.86
N MET A 263 3.48 -9.09 15.83
CA MET A 263 3.41 -10.57 15.93
C MET A 263 2.69 -11.10 17.16
N PRO A 264 2.89 -10.56 18.39
CA PRO A 264 2.15 -11.03 19.56
C PRO A 264 0.62 -10.87 19.39
N ILE A 265 0.18 -9.80 18.73
CA ILE A 265 -1.25 -9.54 18.49
C ILE A 265 -1.78 -10.50 17.43
N VAL A 266 -1.03 -10.72 16.34
CA VAL A 266 -1.36 -11.75 15.33
C VAL A 266 -1.45 -13.12 15.97
N ALA A 267 -0.49 -13.47 16.82
CA ALA A 267 -0.43 -14.75 17.52
C ALA A 267 -1.68 -15.02 18.37
N ASP A 268 -2.26 -13.99 19.00
CA ASP A 268 -3.50 -14.10 19.76
C ASP A 268 -4.71 -14.37 18.88
N GLN A 269 -4.68 -13.92 17.61
CA GLN A 269 -5.76 -14.17 16.64
C GLN A 269 -5.66 -15.57 16.02
N VAL A 270 -4.44 -16.02 15.72
CA VAL A 270 -4.17 -17.31 15.06
C VAL A 270 -4.25 -18.47 16.05
N GLY A 271 -3.66 -18.32 17.23
CA GLY A 271 -3.59 -19.38 18.26
C GLY A 271 -2.72 -20.57 17.85
N GLY A 272 -2.87 -21.68 18.60
CA GLY A 272 -2.17 -22.94 18.31
C GLY A 272 -0.65 -22.84 18.36
N ASP A 273 0.04 -23.80 17.71
CA ASP A 273 1.49 -23.91 17.76
C ASP A 273 2.17 -22.75 17.01
N ILE A 274 1.61 -22.31 15.89
CA ILE A 274 2.17 -21.17 15.14
C ILE A 274 2.01 -19.86 15.91
N GLY A 275 0.88 -19.64 16.60
CA GLY A 275 0.73 -18.48 17.49
C GLY A 275 1.73 -18.49 18.63
N ALA A 276 2.01 -19.66 19.24
CA ALA A 276 3.06 -19.79 20.25
C ALA A 276 4.45 -19.47 19.69
N ALA A 277 4.78 -19.94 18.49
CA ALA A 277 6.04 -19.66 17.80
C ALA A 277 6.20 -18.17 17.49
N LEU A 278 5.16 -17.50 16.97
CA LEU A 278 5.18 -16.05 16.68
C LEU A 278 5.46 -15.23 17.97
N LYS A 279 4.84 -15.58 19.08
CA LYS A 279 5.12 -14.92 20.39
C LYS A 279 6.54 -15.15 20.86
N ALA A 280 7.03 -16.39 20.76
CA ALA A 280 8.38 -16.76 21.18
C ALA A 280 9.42 -16.00 20.34
N PHE A 281 9.27 -15.96 19.01
CA PHE A 281 10.16 -15.20 18.14
C PHE A 281 10.11 -13.69 18.41
N ALA A 282 8.92 -13.11 18.63
CA ALA A 282 8.79 -11.70 18.98
C ALA A 282 9.52 -11.32 20.27
N ALA A 283 9.52 -12.21 21.25
CA ALA A 283 10.22 -12.03 22.52
C ALA A 283 11.72 -12.32 22.40
N ASN A 284 12.11 -13.31 21.60
CA ASN A 284 13.50 -13.71 21.39
C ASN A 284 13.74 -14.13 19.93
N PRO A 285 14.27 -13.24 19.07
CA PRO A 285 14.49 -13.53 17.65
C PRO A 285 15.59 -14.59 17.40
N ALA A 286 16.26 -15.08 18.45
CA ALA A 286 17.22 -16.18 18.37
C ALA A 286 16.62 -17.54 18.79
N ASP A 287 15.32 -17.62 19.07
CA ASP A 287 14.65 -18.87 19.43
C ASP A 287 14.59 -19.81 18.21
N THR A 288 15.44 -20.84 18.23
CA THR A 288 15.59 -21.77 17.10
C THR A 288 14.35 -22.62 16.85
N ALA A 289 13.57 -22.95 17.90
CA ALA A 289 12.35 -23.73 17.75
C ALA A 289 11.24 -22.88 17.11
N ALA A 290 11.11 -21.62 17.55
CA ALA A 290 10.18 -20.65 16.97
C ALA A 290 10.53 -20.36 15.49
N ILE A 291 11.82 -20.12 15.19
CA ILE A 291 12.31 -19.90 13.83
C ILE A 291 11.95 -21.09 12.94
N ALA A 292 12.24 -22.33 13.38
CA ALA A 292 11.95 -23.53 12.62
C ALA A 292 10.45 -23.69 12.33
N ALA A 293 9.58 -23.45 13.33
CA ALA A 293 8.14 -23.53 13.15
C ALA A 293 7.62 -22.48 12.17
N ILE A 294 8.07 -21.20 12.28
CA ILE A 294 7.65 -20.12 11.39
C ILE A 294 8.20 -20.33 9.96
N THR A 295 9.45 -20.80 9.81
CA THR A 295 10.05 -21.05 8.51
C THR A 295 9.34 -22.17 7.75
N ALA A 296 8.78 -23.15 8.45
CA ALA A 296 8.02 -24.24 7.84
C ALA A 296 6.61 -23.81 7.37
N ASP A 297 6.13 -22.64 7.78
CA ASP A 297 4.81 -22.13 7.44
C ASP A 297 4.89 -21.09 6.31
N PRO A 298 4.34 -21.39 5.09
CA PRO A 298 4.41 -20.49 3.94
C PRO A 298 3.74 -19.12 4.17
N GLU A 299 2.76 -19.04 5.08
CA GLU A 299 2.06 -17.79 5.39
C GLU A 299 2.91 -16.84 6.24
N TYR A 300 3.76 -17.40 7.14
CA TYR A 300 4.50 -16.62 8.12
C TYR A 300 6.01 -16.53 7.86
N VAL A 301 6.59 -17.39 7.03
CA VAL A 301 8.04 -17.36 6.75
C VAL A 301 8.53 -15.99 6.28
N GLY A 302 7.73 -15.30 5.47
CA GLY A 302 8.04 -13.96 4.98
C GLY A 302 8.05 -12.88 6.06
N GLN A 303 7.47 -13.12 7.23
CA GLN A 303 7.41 -12.14 8.33
C GLN A 303 8.71 -12.07 9.13
N ILE A 304 9.57 -13.07 9.04
CA ILE A 304 10.80 -13.15 9.82
C ILE A 304 12.07 -13.03 8.96
N GLY A 305 11.98 -12.62 7.71
CA GLY A 305 13.21 -12.45 6.91
C GLY A 305 12.97 -12.26 5.41
N THR A 306 14.08 -12.18 4.69
CA THR A 306 14.11 -12.18 3.24
C THR A 306 13.76 -13.56 2.70
N THR A 307 12.96 -13.60 1.63
CA THR A 307 12.63 -14.84 0.91
C THR A 307 12.98 -14.67 -0.57
N CYS A 308 13.59 -15.69 -1.18
CA CYS A 308 13.93 -15.72 -2.59
C CYS A 308 13.50 -17.05 -3.22
N VAL A 309 12.81 -16.97 -4.36
CA VAL A 309 12.30 -18.14 -5.07
C VAL A 309 12.61 -18.07 -6.57
N PRO A 310 13.06 -19.16 -7.21
CA PRO A 310 13.15 -19.23 -8.67
C PRO A 310 11.75 -19.19 -9.29
N THR A 311 11.55 -18.30 -10.28
CA THR A 311 10.25 -18.12 -10.94
C THR A 311 10.29 -18.42 -12.44
N LEU A 312 11.43 -18.21 -13.10
CA LEU A 312 11.59 -18.48 -14.51
C LEU A 312 12.92 -19.21 -14.77
N VAL A 313 12.95 -20.10 -15.78
CA VAL A 313 14.16 -20.75 -16.26
C VAL A 313 14.11 -20.89 -17.78
N LYS A 314 15.24 -20.62 -18.45
CA LYS A 314 15.43 -20.82 -19.89
C LYS A 314 16.82 -21.40 -20.15
N GLY A 315 16.94 -22.32 -21.13
CA GLY A 315 18.24 -22.88 -21.49
C GLY A 315 18.22 -23.74 -22.73
N GLY A 316 19.36 -23.79 -23.45
CA GLY A 316 19.50 -24.53 -24.69
C GLY A 316 18.90 -23.82 -25.91
N HIS A 317 19.25 -24.31 -27.10
CA HIS A 317 18.80 -23.80 -28.40
C HIS A 317 18.54 -24.89 -29.44
N ALA A 318 19.06 -26.12 -29.20
CA ALA A 318 18.87 -27.27 -30.07
C ALA A 318 19.04 -28.56 -29.27
N GLU A 319 18.32 -29.62 -29.62
CA GLU A 319 18.27 -30.89 -28.90
C GLU A 319 19.64 -31.63 -28.94
N ASN A 320 20.43 -31.46 -30.01
CA ASN A 320 21.71 -32.11 -30.23
C ASN A 320 22.92 -31.18 -29.99
N ALA A 321 22.75 -30.06 -29.30
CA ALA A 321 23.79 -29.11 -28.96
C ALA A 321 23.94 -28.94 -27.45
N LEU A 322 25.20 -28.82 -26.98
CA LEU A 322 25.45 -28.35 -25.62
C LEU A 322 24.99 -26.91 -25.47
N PRO A 323 24.27 -26.55 -24.39
CA PRO A 323 23.69 -25.20 -24.22
C PRO A 323 24.79 -24.15 -24.05
N GLN A 324 24.76 -23.12 -24.90
CA GLN A 324 25.68 -21.98 -24.83
C GLN A 324 25.27 -20.97 -23.75
N ARG A 325 24.01 -20.98 -23.36
CA ARG A 325 23.43 -20.06 -22.38
C ARG A 325 22.29 -20.73 -21.63
N ALA A 326 22.23 -20.46 -20.33
CA ALA A 326 21.08 -20.75 -19.50
C ALA A 326 20.84 -19.56 -18.55
N THR A 327 19.59 -19.21 -18.33
CA THR A 327 19.19 -18.09 -17.46
C THR A 327 18.04 -18.50 -16.56
N ALA A 328 17.97 -17.87 -15.38
CA ALA A 328 16.85 -17.99 -14.46
C ALA A 328 16.52 -16.64 -13.84
N ASN A 329 15.26 -16.45 -13.47
CA ASN A 329 14.83 -15.37 -12.60
C ASN A 329 14.68 -15.86 -11.17
N ILE A 330 15.24 -15.12 -10.22
CA ILE A 330 15.06 -15.31 -8.79
C ILE A 330 14.29 -14.10 -8.27
N ASN A 331 13.02 -14.30 -7.92
CA ASN A 331 12.22 -13.25 -7.28
C ASN A 331 12.48 -13.26 -5.78
N CYS A 332 12.89 -12.12 -5.25
CA CYS A 332 13.12 -11.92 -3.83
C CYS A 332 12.13 -10.92 -3.24
N ARG A 333 11.67 -11.23 -2.03
CA ARG A 333 10.94 -10.30 -1.16
C ARG A 333 11.86 -10.00 0.02
N ILE A 334 12.58 -8.89 -0.10
CA ILE A 334 13.65 -8.51 0.80
C ILE A 334 13.07 -7.84 2.05
N PHE A 335 13.56 -8.21 3.21
CA PHE A 335 13.12 -7.64 4.48
C PHE A 335 13.46 -6.12 4.54
N PRO A 336 12.56 -5.24 5.05
CA PRO A 336 12.81 -3.80 5.13
C PRO A 336 14.12 -3.47 5.86
N GLY A 337 14.89 -2.55 5.32
CA GLY A 337 16.21 -2.16 5.85
C GLY A 337 17.37 -3.05 5.39
N VAL A 338 17.11 -4.03 4.50
CA VAL A 338 18.17 -4.84 3.87
C VAL A 338 18.44 -4.30 2.47
N GLU A 339 19.71 -4.00 2.21
CA GLU A 339 20.15 -3.54 0.91
C GLU A 339 20.05 -4.63 -0.15
N ILE A 340 19.57 -4.28 -1.35
CA ILE A 340 19.41 -5.20 -2.47
C ILE A 340 20.74 -5.85 -2.83
N GLU A 341 21.81 -5.07 -2.80
CA GLU A 341 23.16 -5.53 -3.12
C GLU A 341 23.70 -6.56 -2.08
N ALA A 342 23.29 -6.43 -0.82
CA ALA A 342 23.61 -7.43 0.21
C ALA A 342 22.96 -8.79 -0.08
N VAL A 343 21.72 -8.77 -0.59
CA VAL A 343 21.02 -9.98 -1.03
C VAL A 343 21.71 -10.59 -2.26
N ARG A 344 22.09 -9.76 -3.26
CA ARG A 344 22.84 -10.23 -4.43
C ARG A 344 24.14 -10.94 -4.01
N ALA A 345 24.91 -10.32 -3.11
CA ALA A 345 26.17 -10.88 -2.63
C ALA A 345 25.97 -12.20 -1.85
N GLU A 346 24.89 -12.30 -1.07
CA GLU A 346 24.55 -13.55 -0.37
C GLU A 346 24.13 -14.65 -1.35
N LEU A 347 23.35 -14.31 -2.41
CA LEU A 347 23.03 -15.27 -3.47
C LEU A 347 24.30 -15.80 -4.18
N GLU A 348 25.25 -14.93 -4.51
CA GLU A 348 26.55 -15.37 -5.09
C GLU A 348 27.32 -16.31 -4.17
N LYS A 349 27.35 -16.00 -2.88
CA LYS A 349 28.01 -16.84 -1.86
C LYS A 349 27.33 -18.20 -1.74
N VAL A 350 25.99 -18.27 -1.75
CA VAL A 350 25.20 -19.52 -1.71
C VAL A 350 25.45 -20.36 -2.96
N ILE A 351 25.45 -19.73 -4.13
CA ILE A 351 25.73 -20.39 -5.42
C ILE A 351 27.13 -20.98 -5.41
N ALA A 352 28.12 -20.24 -4.93
CA ALA A 352 29.54 -20.65 -4.87
C ALA A 352 30.07 -21.22 -6.20
N ASP A 353 29.69 -20.57 -7.32
CA ASP A 353 30.17 -20.87 -8.66
C ASP A 353 30.36 -19.56 -9.44
N PRO A 354 31.60 -19.10 -9.67
CA PRO A 354 31.89 -17.83 -10.35
C PRO A 354 31.47 -17.81 -11.84
N ALA A 355 31.13 -18.97 -12.42
CA ALA A 355 30.59 -19.03 -13.78
C ALA A 355 29.09 -18.65 -13.84
N VAL A 356 28.43 -18.55 -12.72
CA VAL A 356 27.03 -18.10 -12.61
C VAL A 356 27.03 -16.61 -12.26
N ALA A 357 26.75 -15.74 -13.22
CA ALA A 357 26.61 -14.32 -12.98
C ALA A 357 25.24 -14.04 -12.34
N VAL A 358 25.22 -13.20 -11.30
CA VAL A 358 24.00 -12.71 -10.64
C VAL A 358 23.84 -11.22 -10.94
N LYS A 359 22.79 -10.84 -11.66
CA LYS A 359 22.49 -9.47 -12.06
C LYS A 359 21.24 -8.99 -11.33
N THR A 360 21.30 -7.79 -10.76
CA THR A 360 20.16 -7.12 -10.11
C THR A 360 19.31 -6.39 -11.14
N ASP A 361 18.01 -6.35 -10.94
CA ASP A 361 17.11 -5.46 -11.65
C ASP A 361 17.46 -3.99 -11.27
N PRO A 362 17.82 -3.13 -12.25
CA PRO A 362 18.22 -1.75 -11.96
C PRO A 362 17.08 -0.89 -11.41
N ASP A 363 15.82 -1.27 -11.61
CA ASP A 363 14.64 -0.51 -11.16
C ASP A 363 14.17 -0.88 -9.74
N ALA A 364 14.76 -1.92 -9.14
CA ALA A 364 14.44 -2.34 -7.79
C ALA A 364 14.77 -1.23 -6.76
N THR A 365 13.80 -0.91 -5.91
CA THR A 365 13.93 0.16 -4.90
C THR A 365 13.79 -0.42 -3.50
N ALA A 366 14.81 -0.25 -2.66
CA ALA A 366 14.76 -0.63 -1.25
C ALA A 366 14.17 0.51 -0.40
N SER A 367 13.49 0.15 0.68
CA SER A 367 13.06 1.11 1.70
C SER A 367 13.05 0.48 3.09
N ASP A 368 13.31 1.33 4.09
CA ASP A 368 13.12 0.98 5.49
C ASP A 368 11.63 0.92 5.87
N ALA A 369 11.33 0.26 6.99
CA ALA A 369 10.02 0.40 7.61
C ALA A 369 9.89 1.80 8.24
N SER A 370 8.68 2.37 8.18
CA SER A 370 8.35 3.59 8.91
C SER A 370 8.36 3.35 10.41
N PRO A 371 8.89 4.27 11.25
CA PRO A 371 8.80 4.16 12.70
C PRO A 371 7.33 4.22 13.17
N LEU A 372 6.99 3.53 14.25
CA LEU A 372 5.64 3.61 14.83
C LEU A 372 5.46 4.94 15.57
N ARG A 373 5.05 5.98 14.84
CA ARG A 373 4.82 7.32 15.38
C ARG A 373 3.65 7.32 16.37
N PRO A 374 3.82 7.83 17.59
CA PRO A 374 2.74 7.86 18.59
C PRO A 374 1.51 8.66 18.16
N ASP A 375 1.70 9.76 17.41
CA ASP A 375 0.61 10.60 16.92
C ASP A 375 -0.24 9.86 15.86
N VAL A 376 0.39 9.17 14.91
CA VAL A 376 -0.30 8.35 13.91
C VAL A 376 -1.02 7.18 14.57
N MET A 377 -0.33 6.45 15.48
CA MET A 377 -0.94 5.34 16.21
C MET A 377 -2.16 5.78 17.02
N ALA A 378 -2.08 6.92 17.71
CA ALA A 378 -3.20 7.45 18.49
C ALA A 378 -4.39 7.87 17.59
N ALA A 379 -4.12 8.54 16.46
CA ALA A 379 -5.15 8.97 15.53
C ALA A 379 -5.87 7.77 14.88
N VAL A 380 -5.11 6.76 14.42
CA VAL A 380 -5.67 5.52 13.86
C VAL A 380 -6.49 4.78 14.92
N THR A 381 -5.95 4.60 16.12
CA THR A 381 -6.66 3.95 17.22
C THR A 381 -7.98 4.67 17.52
N LYS A 382 -7.98 5.99 17.60
CA LYS A 382 -9.19 6.79 17.82
C LYS A 382 -10.21 6.59 16.70
N ALA A 383 -9.79 6.67 15.44
CA ALA A 383 -10.68 6.52 14.28
C ALA A 383 -11.31 5.13 14.22
N VAL A 384 -10.51 4.08 14.48
CA VAL A 384 -10.97 2.69 14.48
C VAL A 384 -11.86 2.40 15.68
N HIS A 385 -11.47 2.82 16.90
CA HIS A 385 -12.25 2.57 18.12
C HIS A 385 -13.57 3.36 18.16
N ALA A 386 -13.69 4.44 17.42
CA ALA A 386 -14.98 5.12 17.23
C ALA A 386 -16.01 4.23 16.51
N ARG A 387 -15.53 3.31 15.66
CA ARG A 387 -16.38 2.34 14.91
C ARG A 387 -16.45 0.98 15.62
N PHE A 388 -15.35 0.53 16.15
CA PHE A 388 -15.16 -0.80 16.76
C PHE A 388 -14.38 -0.66 18.07
N PRO A 389 -15.04 -0.35 19.20
CA PRO A 389 -14.37 -0.13 20.48
C PRO A 389 -13.49 -1.31 20.90
N GLY A 390 -12.22 -1.02 21.20
CA GLY A 390 -11.26 -2.03 21.69
C GLY A 390 -10.72 -2.99 20.61
N LEU A 391 -11.00 -2.73 19.32
CA LEU A 391 -10.47 -3.57 18.24
C LEU A 391 -8.93 -3.53 18.22
N PRO A 392 -8.22 -4.67 18.15
CA PRO A 392 -6.76 -4.68 18.04
C PRO A 392 -6.27 -3.91 16.80
N ILE A 393 -5.24 -3.08 16.99
CA ILE A 393 -4.51 -2.42 15.91
C ILE A 393 -3.17 -3.15 15.75
N ILE A 394 -2.93 -3.71 14.58
CA ILE A 394 -1.74 -4.52 14.29
C ILE A 394 -0.80 -3.73 13.37
N PRO A 395 0.32 -3.22 13.89
CA PRO A 395 1.39 -2.75 13.02
C PRO A 395 1.90 -3.91 12.17
N SER A 396 1.98 -3.70 10.86
CA SER A 396 2.27 -4.78 9.93
C SER A 396 3.22 -4.35 8.81
N MET A 397 3.76 -5.36 8.15
CA MET A 397 4.60 -5.26 6.98
C MET A 397 3.92 -6.05 5.86
N SER A 398 3.71 -5.42 4.70
CA SER A 398 3.20 -6.08 3.51
C SER A 398 4.31 -6.87 2.78
N ALA A 399 3.93 -7.96 2.13
CA ALA A 399 4.78 -8.63 1.14
C ALA A 399 4.66 -8.00 -0.27
N GLY A 400 3.58 -7.26 -0.53
CA GLY A 400 3.39 -6.44 -1.74
C GLY A 400 4.03 -5.07 -1.60
N ALA A 401 4.16 -4.35 -2.72
CA ALA A 401 4.59 -2.96 -2.76
C ALA A 401 3.39 -2.05 -3.03
N THR A 402 3.48 -0.80 -2.61
CA THR A 402 2.54 0.28 -2.91
C THR A 402 3.33 1.57 -3.18
N ASP A 403 2.66 2.66 -3.51
CA ASP A 403 3.28 3.99 -3.59
C ASP A 403 4.16 4.34 -2.37
N SER A 404 3.81 3.83 -1.19
CA SER A 404 4.53 4.06 0.07
C SER A 404 6.01 3.69 0.02
N LEU A 405 6.38 2.68 -0.77
CA LEU A 405 7.77 2.25 -0.96
C LEU A 405 8.66 3.43 -1.37
N HIS A 406 8.25 4.19 -2.39
CA HIS A 406 9.05 5.29 -2.94
C HIS A 406 9.11 6.50 -2.01
N PHE A 407 8.03 6.77 -1.26
CA PHE A 407 8.06 7.83 -0.24
C PHE A 407 8.99 7.47 0.91
N ARG A 408 8.97 6.23 1.40
CA ARG A 408 9.92 5.76 2.40
C ARG A 408 11.36 5.80 1.90
N ALA A 409 11.60 5.42 0.64
CA ALA A 409 12.93 5.46 0.03
C ALA A 409 13.55 6.88 -0.02
N VAL A 410 12.72 7.94 -0.08
CA VAL A 410 13.20 9.34 0.01
C VAL A 410 13.12 9.91 1.44
N GLY A 411 12.86 9.07 2.45
CA GLY A 411 12.87 9.45 3.86
C GLY A 411 11.56 10.00 4.41
N VAL A 412 10.45 9.90 3.67
CA VAL A 412 9.11 10.27 4.16
C VAL A 412 8.44 9.04 4.76
N PRO A 413 8.24 8.96 6.10
CA PRO A 413 7.49 7.86 6.71
C PRO A 413 6.10 7.72 6.09
N SER A 414 5.69 6.51 5.71
CA SER A 414 4.41 6.26 5.07
C SER A 414 3.67 5.11 5.74
N TYR A 415 2.36 5.30 5.96
CA TYR A 415 1.50 4.38 6.70
C TYR A 415 0.27 4.04 5.87
N GLY A 416 0.06 2.75 5.59
CA GLY A 416 -1.16 2.24 5.01
C GLY A 416 -2.27 2.23 6.07
N VAL A 417 -3.28 3.04 5.84
CA VAL A 417 -4.37 3.31 6.80
C VAL A 417 -5.74 3.34 6.12
N ALA A 418 -5.98 2.42 5.18
CA ALA A 418 -7.23 2.30 4.45
C ALA A 418 -8.46 2.35 5.36
N GLY A 419 -9.50 3.06 4.93
CA GLY A 419 -10.77 3.14 5.65
C GLY A 419 -11.67 1.93 5.46
N LEU A 420 -11.33 1.07 4.48
CA LEU A 420 -12.08 -0.13 4.12
C LEU A 420 -11.97 -1.20 5.23
N PHE A 421 -13.10 -1.79 5.55
CA PHE A 421 -13.21 -3.02 6.33
C PHE A 421 -13.91 -4.05 5.46
N SER A 422 -13.22 -5.15 5.16
CA SER A 422 -13.71 -6.23 4.29
C SER A 422 -13.52 -7.60 4.92
N LYS A 423 -14.23 -8.60 4.39
CA LYS A 423 -13.96 -10.01 4.71
C LYS A 423 -12.85 -10.52 3.81
N ALA A 424 -12.08 -11.50 4.28
CA ALA A 424 -11.10 -12.18 3.43
C ALA A 424 -11.75 -12.83 2.20
N SER A 425 -12.97 -13.36 2.35
CA SER A 425 -13.75 -13.93 1.24
C SER A 425 -14.31 -12.89 0.25
N ASP A 426 -14.22 -11.59 0.58
CA ASP A 426 -14.65 -10.47 -0.26
C ASP A 426 -13.47 -9.61 -0.76
N SER A 427 -12.23 -10.02 -0.51
CA SER A 427 -11.05 -9.37 -1.08
C SER A 427 -10.78 -9.93 -2.47
N PHE A 428 -10.98 -9.10 -3.48
CA PHE A 428 -10.87 -9.45 -4.90
C PHE A 428 -9.97 -8.50 -5.69
N ALA A 429 -9.11 -7.75 -5.01
CA ALA A 429 -8.05 -6.97 -5.67
C ALA A 429 -7.31 -7.84 -6.69
N HIS A 430 -7.15 -7.37 -7.93
CA HIS A 430 -6.63 -8.09 -9.09
C HIS A 430 -7.44 -9.35 -9.51
N GLY A 431 -8.48 -9.71 -8.77
CA GLY A 431 -9.31 -10.90 -9.01
C GLY A 431 -10.50 -10.65 -9.94
N LEU A 432 -11.24 -11.74 -10.21
CA LEU A 432 -12.48 -11.70 -11.00
C LEU A 432 -13.64 -11.16 -10.15
N ASN A 433 -14.47 -10.32 -10.77
CA ASN A 433 -15.64 -9.72 -10.12
C ASN A 433 -15.30 -8.95 -8.84
N GLU A 434 -14.19 -8.18 -8.90
CA GLU A 434 -13.77 -7.25 -7.86
C GLU A 434 -14.94 -6.37 -7.43
N ARG A 435 -15.03 -6.13 -6.11
CA ARG A 435 -16.16 -5.42 -5.54
C ARG A 435 -15.83 -4.75 -4.22
N ALA A 436 -16.48 -3.63 -3.94
CA ALA A 436 -16.41 -2.96 -2.65
C ALA A 436 -17.79 -2.93 -1.96
N PRO A 437 -17.87 -3.18 -0.64
CA PRO A 437 -19.13 -3.17 0.09
C PRO A 437 -19.64 -1.73 0.29
N VAL A 438 -20.86 -1.43 -0.18
CA VAL A 438 -21.50 -0.10 -0.01
C VAL A 438 -21.62 0.27 1.48
N ALA A 439 -21.84 -0.72 2.33
CA ALA A 439 -21.96 -0.52 3.78
C ALA A 439 -20.67 -0.01 4.45
N ALA A 440 -19.50 -0.17 3.80
CA ALA A 440 -18.23 0.33 4.33
C ALA A 440 -18.05 1.85 4.15
N ILE A 441 -18.73 2.47 3.18
CA ILE A 441 -18.56 3.87 2.80
C ILE A 441 -18.70 4.84 3.98
N PRO A 442 -19.80 4.81 4.78
CA PRO A 442 -19.94 5.77 5.90
C PRO A 442 -18.82 5.66 6.93
N GLY A 443 -18.39 4.42 7.20
CA GLY A 443 -17.32 4.16 8.14
C GLY A 443 -15.94 4.61 7.63
N ALA A 444 -15.65 4.42 6.35
CA ALA A 444 -14.42 4.87 5.73
C ALA A 444 -14.34 6.41 5.67
N LEU A 445 -15.44 7.09 5.38
CA LEU A 445 -15.52 8.56 5.45
C LEU A 445 -15.26 9.09 6.86
N ALA A 446 -15.86 8.47 7.87
CA ALA A 446 -15.63 8.85 9.27
C ALA A 446 -14.17 8.61 9.69
N HIS A 447 -13.55 7.54 9.19
CA HIS A 447 -12.15 7.23 9.39
C HIS A 447 -11.23 8.33 8.84
N TRP A 448 -11.37 8.65 7.55
CA TRP A 448 -10.56 9.70 6.90
C TRP A 448 -10.79 11.08 7.51
N ASP A 449 -12.04 11.45 7.81
CA ASP A 449 -12.35 12.74 8.47
C ASP A 449 -11.65 12.84 9.84
N SER A 450 -11.71 11.77 10.64
CA SER A 450 -11.05 11.71 11.96
C SER A 450 -9.54 11.85 11.84
N LEU A 451 -8.88 11.06 10.95
CA LEU A 451 -7.44 11.12 10.74
C LEU A 451 -6.98 12.52 10.31
N LEU A 452 -7.64 13.09 9.31
CA LEU A 452 -7.21 14.38 8.76
C LEU A 452 -7.38 15.51 9.74
N ARG A 453 -8.47 15.54 10.51
CA ARG A 453 -8.68 16.56 11.54
C ARG A 453 -7.71 16.42 12.72
N ASP A 454 -7.33 15.21 13.09
CA ASP A 454 -6.43 15.01 14.24
C ASP A 454 -4.95 15.24 13.88
N LEU A 455 -4.51 14.77 12.72
CA LEU A 455 -3.10 14.82 12.34
C LEU A 455 -2.66 16.14 11.70
N SER A 456 -3.62 16.96 11.26
CA SER A 456 -3.31 18.27 10.66
C SER A 456 -3.44 19.47 11.61
N LYS A 457 -3.64 19.21 12.91
CA LYS A 457 -3.72 20.24 13.96
C LYS A 457 -2.38 20.88 14.26
#